data_95f86bbb3e3adb39ff79b93a893ce08a
#
_entry.id   95f86bbb3e3adb39ff79b93a893ce08a
#
_cell.length_a   1.000
_cell.length_b   1.000
_cell.length_c   1.000
_cell.angle_alpha   90.00
_cell.angle_beta   90.00
_cell.angle_gamma   90.00
#
_symmetry.space_group_name_H-M   'P 1'
#
loop_
_entity.id
_entity.type
_entity.pdbx_description
1 polymer ?
#
loop_
_entity_poly.entity_id
_entity_poly.type
_entity_poly.pdbx_seq_one_letter_code
_entity_poly.pdbx_strand_id
1 'polypeptide(L)'
;VHDQIESRGLWYNSSVFEKAGISTDAFTDWNTFGDAMTKIADLGDDTYGYIAGQGSSYIVNAIMASTDAGKKMVESELTEDTVNSDEFANAFKTAAKLDQANGSEHTTDDNGNLMAEFNTNGNVGVLFNGVWNASGIDASLVDSIEPALFPGNVAIASAGGGLAVANNMSEEKTELALEFIKYMTSKEVQEKIFTEVQA
;
A
#
# COMPACT_ATOMS: atom_id res chain seq x y z
N VAL A 1 4.48 22.32 5.37
CA VAL A 1 5.58 21.52 5.92
C VAL A 1 5.08 20.09 6.05
N HIS A 2 5.82 19.12 5.50
CA HIS A 2 5.51 17.70 5.69
C HIS A 2 5.93 17.27 7.09
N ASP A 3 5.12 16.47 7.74
CA ASP A 3 5.31 15.99 9.10
C ASP A 3 5.57 14.47 9.16
N GLN A 4 5.36 13.76 8.05
CA GLN A 4 5.59 12.31 7.96
C GLN A 4 6.00 11.87 6.55
N ILE A 5 6.64 10.72 6.49
CA ILE A 5 6.90 9.96 5.26
C ILE A 5 6.07 8.70 5.32
N GLU A 6 5.29 8.47 4.27
CA GLU A 6 4.51 7.25 4.13
C GLU A 6 5.22 6.27 3.19
N SER A 7 5.22 5.00 3.57
CA SER A 7 5.69 3.92 2.72
C SER A 7 4.57 2.92 2.48
N ARG A 8 4.47 2.46 1.25
CA ARG A 8 3.49 1.48 0.79
C ARG A 8 4.20 0.29 0.16
N GLY A 9 3.69 -0.86 0.46
CA GLY A 9 4.16 -2.16 -0.03
C GLY A 9 3.05 -3.18 0.10
N LEU A 10 3.41 -4.37 0.47
CA LEU A 10 2.51 -5.49 0.74
C LEU A 10 2.56 -5.86 2.21
N TRP A 11 1.43 -6.39 2.69
CA TRP A 11 1.37 -7.23 3.86
C TRP A 11 0.93 -8.60 3.40
N TYR A 12 1.59 -9.68 3.81
CA TYR A 12 1.19 -11.02 3.46
C TYR A 12 0.97 -11.90 4.67
N ASN A 13 0.05 -12.86 4.55
CA ASN A 13 -0.25 -13.82 5.58
C ASN A 13 0.52 -15.13 5.29
N SER A 14 1.58 -15.36 6.05
CA SER A 14 2.45 -16.54 5.90
C SER A 14 1.69 -17.86 6.10
N SER A 15 0.68 -17.88 6.97
CA SER A 15 -0.16 -19.08 7.18
C SER A 15 -1.02 -19.43 5.95
N VAL A 16 -1.52 -18.42 5.22
CA VAL A 16 -2.26 -18.62 3.96
C VAL A 16 -1.30 -19.09 2.86
N PHE A 17 -0.10 -18.50 2.79
CA PHE A 17 0.95 -18.92 1.86
C PHE A 17 1.36 -20.37 2.08
N GLU A 18 1.55 -20.79 3.34
CA GLU A 18 1.87 -22.17 3.69
C GLU A 18 0.76 -23.13 3.24
N LYS A 19 -0.52 -22.81 3.51
CA LYS A 19 -1.66 -23.62 3.07
C LYS A 19 -1.71 -23.79 1.54
N ALA A 20 -1.34 -22.75 0.79
CA ALA A 20 -1.30 -22.78 -0.67
C ALA A 20 -0.01 -23.40 -1.24
N GLY A 21 0.96 -23.75 -0.40
CA GLY A 21 2.27 -24.24 -0.82
C GLY A 21 3.08 -23.20 -1.60
N ILE A 22 3.01 -21.92 -1.19
CA ILE A 22 3.65 -20.78 -1.84
C ILE A 22 4.73 -20.23 -0.92
N SER A 23 5.88 -19.86 -1.51
CA SER A 23 6.96 -19.13 -0.84
C SER A 23 6.94 -17.65 -1.20
N THR A 24 7.79 -16.86 -0.55
CA THR A 24 8.03 -15.45 -0.87
C THR A 24 8.62 -15.21 -2.26
N ASP A 25 9.04 -16.27 -2.98
CA ASP A 25 9.40 -16.19 -4.41
C ASP A 25 8.24 -15.65 -5.27
N ALA A 26 7.00 -15.74 -4.75
CA ALA A 26 5.83 -15.09 -5.33
C ALA A 26 6.01 -13.58 -5.59
N PHE A 27 6.88 -12.90 -4.84
CA PHE A 27 7.16 -11.46 -4.97
C PHE A 27 8.28 -11.13 -5.96
N THR A 28 8.80 -12.12 -6.71
CA THR A 28 9.88 -11.89 -7.67
C THR A 28 9.45 -10.99 -8.81
N ASP A 29 8.30 -11.22 -9.39
CA ASP A 29 7.70 -10.42 -10.46
C ASP A 29 6.17 -10.52 -10.46
N TRP A 30 5.51 -9.66 -11.26
CA TRP A 30 4.06 -9.58 -11.30
C TRP A 30 3.36 -10.78 -11.92
N ASN A 31 4.03 -11.58 -12.77
CA ASN A 31 3.43 -12.80 -13.30
C ASN A 31 3.44 -13.91 -12.24
N THR A 32 4.60 -14.11 -11.60
CA THR A 32 4.74 -15.07 -10.49
C THR A 32 3.81 -14.72 -9.35
N PHE A 33 3.64 -13.41 -9.06
CA PHE A 33 2.68 -12.93 -8.08
C PHE A 33 1.23 -13.29 -8.46
N GLY A 34 0.83 -13.03 -9.70
CA GLY A 34 -0.52 -13.34 -10.19
C GLY A 34 -0.84 -14.84 -10.11
N ASP A 35 0.12 -15.69 -10.51
CA ASP A 35 -0.03 -17.15 -10.39
C ASP A 35 -0.17 -17.61 -8.94
N ALA A 36 0.56 -16.99 -8.02
CA ALA A 36 0.47 -17.26 -6.60
C ALA A 36 -0.89 -16.82 -6.03
N MET A 37 -1.40 -15.65 -6.40
CA MET A 37 -2.71 -15.17 -5.96
C MET A 37 -3.85 -16.09 -6.44
N THR A 38 -3.75 -16.59 -7.68
CA THR A 38 -4.70 -17.58 -8.21
C THR A 38 -4.69 -18.86 -7.37
N LYS A 39 -3.52 -19.39 -7.01
CA LYS A 39 -3.43 -20.59 -6.17
C LYS A 39 -4.03 -20.38 -4.78
N ILE A 40 -3.89 -19.20 -4.20
CA ILE A 40 -4.52 -18.89 -2.92
C ILE A 40 -6.04 -18.85 -3.08
N ALA A 41 -6.55 -18.16 -4.10
CA ALA A 41 -7.98 -18.09 -4.37
C ALA A 41 -8.60 -19.47 -4.63
N ASP A 42 -7.86 -20.38 -5.27
CA ASP A 42 -8.27 -21.76 -5.53
C ASP A 42 -8.38 -22.64 -4.27
N LEU A 43 -7.89 -22.18 -3.12
CA LEU A 43 -8.12 -22.88 -1.85
C LEU A 43 -9.61 -22.92 -1.49
N GLY A 44 -10.42 -22.00 -2.03
CA GLY A 44 -11.84 -21.89 -1.75
C GLY A 44 -12.14 -21.37 -0.34
N ASP A 45 -13.34 -21.66 0.17
CA ASP A 45 -13.78 -21.35 1.54
C ASP A 45 -13.58 -19.89 1.94
N ASP A 46 -14.03 -18.95 1.08
CA ASP A 46 -13.88 -17.50 1.27
C ASP A 46 -12.41 -17.05 1.45
N THR A 47 -11.48 -17.75 0.81
CA THR A 47 -10.07 -17.39 0.79
C THR A 47 -9.73 -16.54 -0.44
N TYR A 48 -9.06 -15.42 -0.23
CA TYR A 48 -8.77 -14.45 -1.29
C TYR A 48 -7.26 -14.36 -1.52
N GLY A 49 -6.85 -14.27 -2.79
CA GLY A 49 -5.44 -14.13 -3.15
C GLY A 49 -4.90 -12.82 -2.62
N TYR A 50 -5.54 -11.70 -2.98
CA TYR A 50 -5.17 -10.38 -2.47
C TYR A 50 -6.37 -9.46 -2.37
N ILE A 51 -6.20 -8.40 -1.59
CA ILE A 51 -7.09 -7.24 -1.56
C ILE A 51 -6.28 -5.95 -1.70
N ALA A 52 -6.85 -4.96 -2.35
CA ALA A 52 -6.19 -3.69 -2.63
C ALA A 52 -6.80 -2.51 -1.87
N GLY A 53 -8.01 -2.64 -1.35
CA GLY A 53 -8.68 -1.55 -0.67
C GLY A 53 -8.57 -0.22 -1.43
N GLN A 54 -8.22 0.85 -0.75
CA GLN A 54 -7.91 2.14 -1.38
C GLN A 54 -6.61 2.11 -2.19
N GLY A 55 -5.89 1.02 -2.17
CA GLY A 55 -4.57 0.87 -2.77
C GLY A 55 -4.56 0.52 -4.26
N SER A 56 -5.70 0.40 -4.93
CA SER A 56 -5.76 0.00 -6.35
C SER A 56 -4.93 0.91 -7.28
N SER A 57 -4.90 2.21 -7.02
CA SER A 57 -4.06 3.15 -7.79
C SER A 57 -2.56 2.93 -7.56
N TYR A 58 -2.16 2.44 -6.39
CA TYR A 58 -0.77 2.17 -6.07
C TYR A 58 -0.25 0.93 -6.79
N ILE A 59 -1.13 -0.02 -7.10
CA ILE A 59 -0.77 -1.23 -7.86
C ILE A 59 -0.24 -0.84 -9.24
N VAL A 60 -0.95 0.03 -9.97
CA VAL A 60 -0.52 0.51 -11.29
C VAL A 60 0.86 1.19 -11.20
N ASN A 61 1.05 2.06 -10.20
CA ASN A 61 2.33 2.73 -9.99
C ASN A 61 3.44 1.74 -9.62
N ALA A 62 3.16 0.72 -8.82
CA ALA A 62 4.12 -0.31 -8.45
C ALA A 62 4.51 -1.19 -9.65
N ILE A 63 3.54 -1.56 -10.50
CA ILE A 63 3.79 -2.29 -11.74
C ILE A 63 4.68 -1.46 -12.68
N MET A 64 4.38 -0.19 -12.88
CA MET A 64 5.22 0.71 -13.67
C MET A 64 6.63 0.79 -13.09
N ALA A 65 6.76 1.04 -11.79
CA ALA A 65 8.05 1.19 -11.12
C ALA A 65 8.89 -0.10 -11.10
N SER A 66 8.33 -1.25 -11.43
CA SER A 66 9.07 -2.51 -11.55
C SER A 66 9.92 -2.63 -12.82
N THR A 67 9.79 -1.68 -13.75
CA THR A 67 10.65 -1.58 -14.95
C THR A 67 11.43 -0.27 -14.95
N ASP A 68 12.62 -0.26 -15.56
CA ASP A 68 13.45 0.95 -15.62
C ASP A 68 12.76 2.11 -16.35
N ALA A 69 12.01 1.80 -17.41
CA ALA A 69 11.27 2.80 -18.18
C ALA A 69 10.09 3.35 -17.37
N GLY A 70 9.28 2.48 -16.79
CA GLY A 70 8.12 2.87 -16.00
C GLY A 70 8.51 3.60 -14.70
N LYS A 71 9.62 3.20 -14.05
CA LYS A 71 10.16 3.92 -12.89
C LYS A 71 10.47 5.38 -13.21
N LYS A 72 11.14 5.66 -14.33
CA LYS A 72 11.41 7.03 -14.77
C LYS A 72 10.12 7.83 -15.00
N MET A 73 9.08 7.18 -15.50
CA MET A 73 7.78 7.82 -15.70
C MET A 73 7.09 8.16 -14.38
N VAL A 74 7.11 7.24 -13.41
CA VAL A 74 6.52 7.46 -12.07
C VAL A 74 7.24 8.57 -11.30
N GLU A 75 8.55 8.72 -11.50
CA GLU A 75 9.39 9.74 -10.87
C GLU A 75 9.32 11.11 -11.57
N SER A 76 8.65 11.21 -12.73
CA SER A 76 8.53 12.43 -13.52
C SER A 76 7.11 13.02 -13.47
N GLU A 77 6.93 14.20 -14.05
CA GLU A 77 5.62 14.78 -14.25
C GLU A 77 4.80 13.94 -15.25
N LEU A 78 3.53 13.71 -14.93
CA LEU A 78 2.61 12.99 -15.80
C LEU A 78 2.31 13.83 -17.06
N THR A 79 2.68 13.29 -18.22
CA THR A 79 2.46 13.93 -19.52
C THR A 79 1.53 13.10 -20.39
N GLU A 80 1.06 13.69 -21.50
CA GLU A 80 0.27 12.97 -22.50
C GLU A 80 1.07 11.78 -23.09
N ASP A 81 2.37 11.95 -23.32
CA ASP A 81 3.25 10.88 -23.79
C ASP A 81 3.35 9.72 -22.79
N THR A 82 3.39 10.03 -21.48
CA THR A 82 3.39 9.02 -20.43
C THR A 82 2.09 8.21 -20.45
N VAL A 83 0.95 8.87 -20.52
CA VAL A 83 -0.38 8.23 -20.52
C VAL A 83 -0.58 7.36 -21.77
N ASN A 84 -0.01 7.75 -22.89
CA ASN A 84 -0.12 7.04 -24.17
C ASN A 84 1.02 5.98 -24.37
N SER A 85 1.87 5.78 -23.37
CA SER A 85 2.98 4.82 -23.47
C SER A 85 2.52 3.36 -23.33
N ASP A 86 3.28 2.45 -23.89
CA ASP A 86 3.06 1.01 -23.75
C ASP A 86 3.24 0.56 -22.29
N GLU A 87 4.16 1.16 -21.54
CA GLU A 87 4.39 0.91 -20.12
C GLU A 87 3.14 1.20 -19.29
N PHE A 88 2.52 2.35 -19.53
CA PHE A 88 1.29 2.74 -18.84
C PHE A 88 0.14 1.78 -19.19
N ALA A 89 -0.06 1.48 -20.47
CA ALA A 89 -1.08 0.55 -20.93
C ALA A 89 -0.85 -0.87 -20.38
N ASN A 90 0.39 -1.34 -20.32
CA ASN A 90 0.75 -2.66 -19.80
C ASN A 90 0.54 -2.76 -18.29
N ALA A 91 0.80 -1.68 -17.54
CA ALA A 91 0.54 -1.65 -16.10
C ALA A 91 -0.95 -1.85 -15.80
N PHE A 92 -1.84 -1.18 -16.53
CA PHE A 92 -3.29 -1.39 -16.39
C PHE A 92 -3.75 -2.79 -16.81
N LYS A 93 -3.19 -3.34 -17.89
CA LYS A 93 -3.49 -4.72 -18.30
C LYS A 93 -3.07 -5.74 -17.26
N THR A 94 -1.92 -5.52 -16.62
CA THR A 94 -1.43 -6.39 -15.55
C THR A 94 -2.31 -6.28 -14.32
N ALA A 95 -2.67 -5.07 -13.90
CA ALA A 95 -3.60 -4.85 -12.79
C ALA A 95 -4.95 -5.52 -13.05
N ALA A 96 -5.52 -5.37 -14.25
CA ALA A 96 -6.77 -6.03 -14.62
C ALA A 96 -6.70 -7.57 -14.62
N LYS A 97 -5.55 -8.16 -14.96
CA LYS A 97 -5.35 -9.61 -14.83
C LYS A 97 -5.31 -10.06 -13.38
N LEU A 98 -4.69 -9.27 -12.50
CA LEU A 98 -4.67 -9.56 -11.07
C LEU A 98 -6.09 -9.54 -10.49
N ASP A 99 -6.90 -8.54 -10.85
CA ASP A 99 -8.31 -8.47 -10.44
C ASP A 99 -9.10 -9.70 -10.88
N GLN A 100 -8.91 -10.18 -12.12
CA GLN A 100 -9.56 -11.37 -12.63
C GLN A 100 -9.12 -12.65 -11.88
N ALA A 101 -7.85 -12.74 -11.52
CA ALA A 101 -7.31 -13.88 -10.78
C ALA A 101 -7.89 -13.98 -9.36
N ASN A 102 -8.28 -12.86 -8.78
CA ASN A 102 -8.76 -12.79 -7.40
C ASN A 102 -10.30 -12.86 -7.26
N GLY A 103 -11.03 -12.87 -8.37
CA GLY A 103 -12.47 -12.71 -8.34
C GLY A 103 -12.91 -11.25 -8.15
N SER A 104 -13.82 -10.78 -9.00
CA SER A 104 -14.22 -9.37 -9.04
C SER A 104 -15.11 -8.92 -7.87
N GLU A 105 -15.54 -9.82 -7.01
CA GLU A 105 -16.56 -9.57 -5.98
C GLU A 105 -16.09 -8.57 -4.91
N HIS A 106 -14.78 -8.52 -4.62
CA HIS A 106 -14.23 -7.66 -3.57
C HIS A 106 -13.77 -6.27 -4.01
N THR A 107 -13.70 -5.97 -5.29
CA THR A 107 -13.28 -4.64 -5.76
C THR A 107 -14.32 -3.54 -5.49
N THR A 108 -15.53 -3.93 -5.14
CA THR A 108 -16.65 -3.03 -4.84
C THR A 108 -16.97 -2.89 -3.36
N ASP A 109 -16.35 -3.69 -2.51
CA ASP A 109 -16.55 -3.62 -1.06
C ASP A 109 -15.95 -2.33 -0.48
N ASP A 110 -16.54 -1.88 0.63
CA ASP A 110 -15.95 -0.75 1.32
C ASP A 110 -14.60 -1.14 1.96
N ASN A 111 -13.74 -0.16 2.11
CA ASN A 111 -12.39 -0.38 2.62
C ASN A 111 -12.35 -0.97 4.04
N GLY A 112 -13.36 -0.72 4.85
CA GLY A 112 -13.47 -1.26 6.21
C GLY A 112 -13.66 -2.77 6.20
N ASN A 113 -14.55 -3.28 5.35
CA ASN A 113 -14.79 -4.72 5.19
C ASN A 113 -13.54 -5.42 4.65
N LEU A 114 -12.92 -4.88 3.61
CA LEU A 114 -11.68 -5.44 3.05
C LEU A 114 -10.55 -5.52 4.07
N MET A 115 -10.38 -4.48 4.88
CA MET A 115 -9.38 -4.47 5.94
C MET A 115 -9.65 -5.52 7.02
N ALA A 116 -10.93 -5.76 7.37
CA ALA A 116 -11.31 -6.77 8.34
C ALA A 116 -11.01 -8.19 7.83
N GLU A 117 -11.22 -8.47 6.53
CA GLU A 117 -10.89 -9.76 5.93
C GLU A 117 -9.40 -10.12 6.10
N PHE A 118 -8.52 -9.18 5.92
CA PHE A 118 -7.09 -9.39 6.12
C PHE A 118 -6.67 -9.34 7.60
N ASN A 119 -7.05 -8.28 8.31
CA ASN A 119 -6.51 -7.97 9.63
C ASN A 119 -7.16 -8.76 10.76
N THR A 120 -8.38 -9.29 10.56
CA THR A 120 -9.17 -9.94 11.61
C THR A 120 -9.55 -11.38 11.24
N ASN A 121 -10.03 -11.60 10.02
CA ASN A 121 -10.47 -12.93 9.60
C ASN A 121 -9.30 -13.83 9.14
N GLY A 122 -8.21 -13.22 8.64
CA GLY A 122 -7.00 -13.94 8.26
C GLY A 122 -7.15 -14.86 7.05
N ASN A 123 -8.15 -14.61 6.20
CA ASN A 123 -8.50 -15.42 5.03
C ASN A 123 -8.00 -14.83 3.69
N VAL A 124 -7.13 -13.83 3.76
CA VAL A 124 -6.53 -13.17 2.59
C VAL A 124 -5.03 -13.41 2.56
N GLY A 125 -4.48 -13.74 1.38
CA GLY A 125 -3.05 -13.95 1.20
C GLY A 125 -2.24 -12.67 1.29
N VAL A 126 -2.68 -11.61 0.59
CA VAL A 126 -1.94 -10.34 0.48
C VAL A 126 -2.87 -9.14 0.59
N LEU A 127 -2.42 -8.14 1.34
CA LEU A 127 -3.02 -6.80 1.40
C LEU A 127 -2.07 -5.76 0.81
N PHE A 128 -2.55 -4.97 -0.14
CA PHE A 128 -1.85 -3.78 -0.64
C PHE A 128 -2.15 -2.60 0.27
N ASN A 129 -1.20 -2.24 1.14
CA ASN A 129 -1.41 -1.14 2.08
C ASN A 129 -0.09 -0.50 2.50
N GLY A 130 -0.19 0.56 3.29
CA GLY A 130 0.96 1.24 3.87
C GLY A 130 1.34 0.72 5.25
N VAL A 131 2.38 1.31 5.80
CA VAL A 131 2.93 0.95 7.12
C VAL A 131 1.93 1.11 8.26
N TRP A 132 0.94 1.97 8.11
CA TRP A 132 -0.14 2.19 9.10
C TRP A 132 -1.02 0.96 9.33
N ASN A 133 -0.97 -0.06 8.46
CA ASN A 133 -1.74 -1.28 8.65
C ASN A 133 -1.33 -2.04 9.91
N ALA A 134 -0.09 -1.89 10.38
CA ALA A 134 0.45 -2.61 11.53
C ALA A 134 -0.44 -2.48 12.78
N SER A 135 -1.02 -1.30 13.01
CA SER A 135 -1.87 -1.04 14.18
C SER A 135 -3.27 -1.67 14.10
N GLY A 136 -3.67 -2.13 12.93
CA GLY A 136 -4.99 -2.75 12.69
C GLY A 136 -4.99 -4.27 12.75
N ILE A 137 -3.83 -4.92 12.83
CA ILE A 137 -3.71 -6.38 12.82
C ILE A 137 -4.17 -6.95 14.16
N ASP A 138 -5.09 -7.92 14.12
CA ASP A 138 -5.53 -8.64 15.33
C ASP A 138 -4.37 -9.38 15.99
N ALA A 139 -4.35 -9.37 17.31
CA ALA A 139 -3.28 -9.99 18.09
C ALA A 139 -3.10 -11.50 17.80
N SER A 140 -4.14 -12.19 17.37
CA SER A 140 -4.08 -13.61 16.99
C SER A 140 -3.39 -13.86 15.64
N LEU A 141 -3.23 -12.83 14.81
CA LEU A 141 -2.65 -12.91 13.47
C LEU A 141 -1.26 -12.29 13.37
N VAL A 142 -0.82 -11.53 14.37
CA VAL A 142 0.41 -10.74 14.32
C VAL A 142 1.66 -11.59 13.96
N ASP A 143 1.72 -12.83 14.44
CA ASP A 143 2.85 -13.73 14.18
C ASP A 143 2.86 -14.32 12.76
N SER A 144 1.76 -14.20 12.02
CA SER A 144 1.62 -14.71 10.65
C SER A 144 1.55 -13.61 9.58
N ILE A 145 1.47 -12.35 9.97
CA ILE A 145 1.41 -11.23 9.03
C ILE A 145 2.74 -10.50 8.97
N GLU A 146 3.31 -10.45 7.78
CA GLU A 146 4.62 -9.86 7.54
C GLU A 146 4.57 -8.81 6.41
N PRO A 147 5.39 -7.75 6.47
CA PRO A 147 5.54 -6.80 5.37
C PRO A 147 6.40 -7.37 4.25
N ALA A 148 6.11 -6.97 3.02
CA ALA A 148 6.94 -7.26 1.85
C ALA A 148 6.97 -6.08 0.88
N LEU A 149 7.98 -6.08 0.00
CA LEU A 149 8.02 -5.15 -1.13
C LEU A 149 7.05 -5.61 -2.22
N PHE A 150 6.62 -4.68 -3.07
CA PHE A 150 5.91 -5.04 -4.29
C PHE A 150 6.78 -5.91 -5.19
N PRO A 151 6.17 -6.76 -6.05
CA PRO A 151 6.90 -7.55 -7.03
C PRO A 151 7.90 -6.72 -7.83
N GLY A 152 9.09 -7.29 -8.05
CA GLY A 152 10.20 -6.57 -8.65
C GLY A 152 11.02 -5.72 -7.66
N ASN A 153 10.87 -5.96 -6.36
CA ASN A 153 11.60 -5.27 -5.30
C ASN A 153 11.31 -3.77 -5.23
N VAL A 154 10.05 -3.40 -5.38
CA VAL A 154 9.58 -2.00 -5.41
C VAL A 154 8.91 -1.63 -4.08
N ALA A 155 9.21 -0.44 -3.58
CA ALA A 155 8.43 0.26 -2.56
C ALA A 155 8.00 1.64 -3.10
N ILE A 156 6.82 2.09 -2.70
CA ILE A 156 6.36 3.45 -3.00
C ILE A 156 6.46 4.25 -1.71
N ALA A 157 7.29 5.28 -1.74
CA ALA A 157 7.40 6.23 -0.65
C ALA A 157 6.97 7.63 -1.13
N SER A 158 6.24 8.32 -0.29
CA SER A 158 5.83 9.69 -0.56
C SER A 158 5.89 10.50 0.72
N ALA A 159 6.04 11.82 0.58
CA ALA A 159 5.71 12.71 1.69
C ALA A 159 4.23 12.49 2.01
N GLY A 160 3.95 12.12 3.23
CA GLY A 160 2.59 11.91 3.73
C GLY A 160 1.84 13.21 3.93
N GLY A 161 1.03 13.28 4.96
CA GLY A 161 0.32 14.49 5.36
C GLY A 161 1.24 15.69 5.59
N GLY A 162 0.66 16.82 5.91
CA GLY A 162 1.43 18.01 6.19
C GLY A 162 0.59 19.08 6.86
N LEU A 163 1.26 19.96 7.57
CA LEU A 163 0.65 21.10 8.23
C LEU A 163 0.74 22.34 7.33
N ALA A 164 -0.38 23.00 7.14
CA ALA A 164 -0.48 24.22 6.36
C ALA A 164 -1.23 25.31 7.11
N VAL A 165 -0.85 26.55 6.90
CA VAL A 165 -1.55 27.71 7.44
C VAL A 165 -2.52 28.23 6.39
N ALA A 166 -3.79 28.44 6.77
CA ALA A 166 -4.76 29.02 5.89
C ALA A 166 -4.41 30.49 5.58
N ASN A 167 -4.60 30.92 4.33
CA ASN A 167 -4.17 32.23 3.84
C ASN A 167 -5.10 33.40 4.28
N ASN A 168 -6.24 33.11 4.91
CA ASN A 168 -7.24 34.10 5.33
C ASN A 168 -7.28 34.32 6.85
N MET A 169 -6.23 33.98 7.55
CA MET A 169 -6.12 34.15 9.00
C MET A 169 -5.58 35.54 9.35
N SER A 170 -5.91 36.02 10.58
CA SER A 170 -5.27 37.22 11.12
C SER A 170 -3.76 36.96 11.36
N GLU A 171 -2.97 38.03 11.43
CA GLU A 171 -1.52 37.96 11.66
C GLU A 171 -1.22 37.18 12.95
N GLU A 172 -1.90 37.50 14.05
CA GLU A 172 -1.77 36.80 15.34
C GLU A 172 -2.04 35.28 15.22
N LYS A 173 -3.10 34.89 14.53
CA LYS A 173 -3.43 33.48 14.31
C LYS A 173 -2.41 32.78 13.40
N THR A 174 -1.87 33.52 12.42
CA THR A 174 -0.83 33.02 11.53
C THR A 174 0.44 32.73 12.31
N GLU A 175 0.85 33.66 13.20
CA GLU A 175 2.03 33.45 14.06
C GLU A 175 1.88 32.26 14.96
N LEU A 176 0.73 32.11 15.66
CA LEU A 176 0.45 30.95 16.50
C LEU A 176 0.45 29.63 15.71
N ALA A 177 -0.13 29.62 14.52
CA ALA A 177 -0.12 28.43 13.66
C ALA A 177 1.30 28.06 13.22
N LEU A 178 2.15 29.03 12.91
CA LEU A 178 3.56 28.80 12.57
C LEU A 178 4.37 28.29 13.78
N GLU A 179 4.10 28.80 14.98
CA GLU A 179 4.71 28.27 16.21
C GLU A 179 4.29 26.83 16.47
N PHE A 180 3.01 26.51 16.30
CA PHE A 180 2.50 25.14 16.41
C PHE A 180 3.16 24.20 15.39
N ILE A 181 3.30 24.62 14.13
CA ILE A 181 3.99 23.83 13.11
C ILE A 181 5.45 23.58 13.51
N LYS A 182 6.18 24.60 13.96
CA LYS A 182 7.55 24.46 14.43
C LYS A 182 7.67 23.50 15.61
N TYR A 183 6.72 23.57 16.56
CA TYR A 183 6.67 22.66 17.70
C TYR A 183 6.43 21.22 17.23
N MET A 184 5.40 20.97 16.43
CA MET A 184 5.05 19.64 15.92
C MET A 184 6.16 19.01 15.08
N THR A 185 6.91 19.81 14.32
CA THR A 185 8.03 19.33 13.49
C THR A 185 9.38 19.36 14.18
N SER A 186 9.41 19.68 15.48
CA SER A 186 10.65 19.63 16.26
C SER A 186 11.10 18.19 16.49
N LYS A 187 12.42 17.99 16.60
CA LYS A 187 13.00 16.68 16.86
C LYS A 187 12.39 16.01 18.10
N GLU A 188 12.22 16.77 19.19
CA GLU A 188 11.67 16.28 20.46
C GLU A 188 10.26 15.70 20.28
N VAL A 189 9.38 16.42 19.59
CA VAL A 189 8.00 15.99 19.37
C VAL A 189 7.94 14.80 18.41
N GLN A 190 8.75 14.81 17.36
CA GLN A 190 8.81 13.70 16.41
C GLN A 190 9.33 12.40 17.06
N GLU A 191 10.34 12.50 17.91
CA GLU A 191 10.82 11.35 18.70
C GLU A 191 9.71 10.81 19.63
N LYS A 192 8.95 11.69 20.25
CA LYS A 192 7.81 11.32 21.12
C LYS A 192 6.70 10.63 20.35
N ILE A 193 6.32 11.15 19.20
CA ILE A 193 5.31 10.54 18.33
C ILE A 193 5.75 9.13 17.94
N PHE A 194 7.00 8.98 17.50
CA PHE A 194 7.54 7.69 17.10
C PHE A 194 7.59 6.66 18.23
N THR A 195 7.94 7.08 19.44
CA THR A 195 8.16 6.16 20.57
C THR A 195 6.90 5.86 21.38
N GLU A 196 5.97 6.81 21.49
CA GLU A 196 4.83 6.73 22.41
C GLU A 196 3.49 6.48 21.68
N VAL A 197 3.35 6.94 20.43
CA VAL A 197 2.08 6.85 19.68
C VAL A 197 2.03 5.63 18.77
N GLN A 198 3.18 5.06 18.39
CA GLN A 198 3.30 3.92 17.46
C GLN A 198 2.50 4.13 16.16
N ALA A 199 2.59 5.33 15.62
CA ALA A 199 1.91 5.72 14.39
C ALA A 199 2.75 5.39 13.15
#